data_9077dbdf8938820cd36f9635574cdc8a
#
_entry.id   9077dbdf8938820cd36f9635574cdc8a
#
_cell.length_a   1.000
_cell.length_b   1.000
_cell.length_c   1.000
_cell.angle_alpha   90.00
_cell.angle_beta   90.00
_cell.angle_gamma   90.00
#
_symmetry.space_group_name_H-M   'P 1'
#
loop_
_entity.id
_entity.type
_entity.pdbx_description
1 polymer ?
#
loop_
_entity_poly.entity_id
_entity_poly.type
_entity_poly.pdbx_seq_one_letter_code
_entity_poly.pdbx_strand_id
1 'polypeptide(L)'
;MNDYYTEEMKIGKVLDLEIIGRLFKFMKPYVKYLIMASIFLIIAAGVEIIYPYVTKIAIDDYIIKNGKKITTAKEHKDFIRVDDTTYFATQKVLEKVDAALLRQWEYDNKVSKDRYYYFHVHDVPEKILNIVSLHPDLFEKYDDLITIKYSNLKMLKASEVAILRGRDISGIITIVIIFLGIMLAGAFANYAQIYLSQYAGQLFMHSIRSTVFRKLQRLHLAFFDRNPVGRLVTRATNDVEAINEAFTQVFARLLKDVLLLVGIVVIMISINFRLAFIAFIVIPALLSITFYFRIRARAIYRKVRTKLAKLNARLQENLSGIRVIRIFTKEKENLKSFDGVNKEYLKANIQQVLLMSFFRPFIEIISSLGIGLVLYYGGGQVITGKVSLGVLVAFITYVEMFFRPIRELTESYTLLQSAMASSERIFLLLDEKVSIVSKRKAIKLRELKGEIEFKDVWFKYDKDWVLKNISFRVTPGEHVAFVGPTGSGKTSIINLISRLYDIKKGCILIDGIDIRGISLPTLRTSRCLSFCGRYKIQHKVESIFRRR
;
A
#
# COMPACT_ATOMS: atom_id res chain seq x y z
N MET A 1 -37.71 -1.41 -5.91
CA MET A 1 -36.45 -1.84 -6.56
C MET A 1 -35.37 -0.74 -6.62
N ASN A 2 -35.71 0.53 -6.35
CA ASN A 2 -34.79 1.68 -6.44
C ASN A 2 -34.01 2.01 -5.16
N ASP A 3 -34.40 1.51 -3.97
CA ASP A 3 -33.68 1.84 -2.72
C ASP A 3 -32.35 1.07 -2.52
N TYR A 4 -32.15 -0.01 -3.29
CA TYR A 4 -30.95 -0.87 -3.17
C TYR A 4 -29.71 -0.32 -3.86
N TYR A 5 -29.87 0.61 -4.82
CA TYR A 5 -28.75 1.26 -5.52
C TYR A 5 -28.24 2.53 -4.81
N THR A 6 -29.05 3.08 -3.89
CA THR A 6 -28.72 4.32 -3.17
C THR A 6 -27.77 4.10 -2.00
N GLU A 7 -27.69 2.90 -1.41
CA GLU A 7 -26.74 2.58 -0.34
C GLU A 7 -25.29 2.51 -0.84
N GLU A 8 -25.05 2.11 -2.09
CA GLU A 8 -23.71 2.08 -2.68
C GLU A 8 -23.15 3.47 -3.06
N MET A 9 -24.00 4.50 -3.07
CA MET A 9 -23.62 5.87 -3.48
C MET A 9 -23.24 6.82 -2.33
N LYS A 10 -23.41 6.46 -1.09
CA LYS A 10 -22.82 7.22 0.01
C LYS A 10 -21.34 6.84 0.15
N ILE A 11 -20.53 7.38 -0.76
CA ILE A 11 -19.07 7.39 -0.59
C ILE A 11 -18.81 8.21 0.67
N GLY A 12 -18.64 7.52 1.79
CA GLY A 12 -18.22 8.10 3.06
C GLY A 12 -16.93 8.91 2.89
N LYS A 13 -16.58 9.70 3.87
CA LYS A 13 -15.31 10.44 3.92
C LYS A 13 -14.18 9.46 3.62
N VAL A 14 -13.24 9.84 2.76
CA VAL A 14 -12.10 9.01 2.30
C VAL A 14 -11.29 8.43 3.48
N LEU A 15 -11.34 9.07 4.62
CA LEU A 15 -10.78 8.63 5.89
C LEU A 15 -11.85 8.83 6.98
N ASP A 16 -12.52 7.75 7.35
CA ASP A 16 -13.42 7.73 8.50
C ASP A 16 -12.65 7.17 9.70
N LEU A 17 -12.38 8.05 10.67
CA LEU A 17 -11.63 7.71 11.87
C LEU A 17 -12.35 6.67 12.74
N GLU A 18 -13.68 6.62 12.68
CA GLU A 18 -14.45 5.63 13.44
C GLU A 18 -14.25 4.23 12.85
N ILE A 19 -14.32 4.09 11.52
CA ILE A 19 -14.07 2.83 10.82
C ILE A 19 -12.64 2.36 11.09
N ILE A 20 -11.66 3.28 10.98
CA ILE A 20 -10.25 2.98 11.27
C ILE A 20 -10.09 2.50 12.72
N GLY A 21 -10.71 3.18 13.69
CA GLY A 21 -10.67 2.78 15.10
C GLY A 21 -11.25 1.38 15.35
N ARG A 22 -12.31 1.02 14.63
CA ARG A 22 -12.92 -0.33 14.69
C ARG A 22 -11.99 -1.39 14.08
N LEU A 23 -11.35 -1.10 12.95
CA LEU A 23 -10.35 -2.00 12.34
C LEU A 23 -9.16 -2.22 13.28
N PHE A 24 -8.68 -1.17 13.96
CA PHE A 24 -7.61 -1.30 14.94
C PHE A 24 -7.95 -2.24 16.10
N LYS A 25 -9.23 -2.32 16.53
CA LYS A 25 -9.65 -3.29 17.55
C LYS A 25 -9.43 -4.73 17.10
N PHE A 26 -9.70 -5.04 15.84
CA PHE A 26 -9.43 -6.37 15.27
C PHE A 26 -7.92 -6.64 15.09
N MET A 27 -7.13 -5.60 14.86
CA MET A 27 -5.68 -5.71 14.72
C MET A 27 -4.93 -5.83 16.05
N LYS A 28 -5.53 -5.37 17.15
CA LYS A 28 -4.89 -5.32 18.48
C LYS A 28 -4.15 -6.62 18.88
N PRO A 29 -4.68 -7.84 18.67
CA PRO A 29 -3.97 -9.08 19.00
C PRO A 29 -2.68 -9.29 18.19
N TYR A 30 -2.55 -8.66 17.02
CA TYR A 30 -1.46 -8.86 16.06
C TYR A 30 -0.49 -7.69 15.99
N VAL A 31 -0.69 -6.65 16.82
CA VAL A 31 0.12 -5.41 16.85
C VAL A 31 1.62 -5.70 17.05
N LYS A 32 1.99 -6.73 17.81
CA LYS A 32 3.40 -7.12 17.99
C LYS A 32 4.12 -7.40 16.67
N TYR A 33 3.47 -8.07 15.71
CA TYR A 33 4.06 -8.35 14.40
C TYR A 33 4.18 -7.09 13.55
N LEU A 34 3.20 -6.18 13.67
CA LEU A 34 3.25 -4.88 12.96
C LEU A 34 4.34 -3.97 13.52
N ILE A 35 4.55 -3.95 14.84
CA ILE A 35 5.65 -3.20 15.45
C ILE A 35 6.99 -3.76 14.96
N MET A 36 7.18 -5.09 14.98
CA MET A 36 8.39 -5.71 14.46
C MET A 36 8.58 -5.40 12.96
N ALA A 37 7.52 -5.50 12.15
CA ALA A 37 7.57 -5.12 10.74
C ALA A 37 7.96 -3.65 10.55
N SER A 38 7.45 -2.74 11.40
CA SER A 38 7.80 -1.31 11.37
C SER A 38 9.26 -1.06 11.73
N ILE A 39 9.83 -1.81 12.68
CA ILE A 39 11.26 -1.72 13.03
C ILE A 39 12.11 -2.13 11.82
N PHE A 40 11.80 -3.28 11.19
CA PHE A 40 12.51 -3.71 9.99
C PHE A 40 12.31 -2.76 8.80
N LEU A 41 11.15 -2.14 8.68
CA LEU A 41 10.88 -1.11 7.68
C LEU A 41 11.78 0.13 7.88
N ILE A 42 11.96 0.59 9.13
CA ILE A 42 12.86 1.71 9.46
C ILE A 42 14.30 1.34 9.12
N ILE A 43 14.73 0.12 9.45
CA ILE A 43 16.07 -0.36 9.10
C ILE A 43 16.25 -0.38 7.57
N ALA A 44 15.29 -0.95 6.84
CA ALA A 44 15.34 -1.03 5.38
C ALA A 44 15.36 0.36 4.72
N ALA A 45 14.54 1.30 5.20
CA ALA A 45 14.54 2.69 4.74
C ALA A 45 15.89 3.38 5.07
N GLY A 46 16.42 3.16 6.27
CA GLY A 46 17.74 3.67 6.66
C GLY A 46 18.87 3.20 5.74
N VAL A 47 18.88 1.90 5.42
CA VAL A 47 19.85 1.32 4.46
C VAL A 47 19.72 1.98 3.09
N GLU A 48 18.48 2.17 2.59
CA GLU A 48 18.24 2.79 1.28
C GLU A 48 18.73 4.24 1.24
N ILE A 49 18.57 4.99 2.35
CA ILE A 49 19.06 6.37 2.48
C ILE A 49 20.59 6.45 2.60
N ILE A 50 21.23 5.48 3.24
CA ILE A 50 22.69 5.44 3.44
C ILE A 50 23.42 5.12 2.13
N TYR A 51 22.81 4.42 1.18
CA TYR A 51 23.41 3.98 -0.06
C TYR A 51 24.14 5.10 -0.84
N PRO A 52 23.51 6.25 -1.18
CA PRO A 52 24.20 7.31 -1.92
C PRO A 52 25.33 7.96 -1.11
N TYR A 53 25.21 7.96 0.23
CA TYR A 53 26.23 8.50 1.11
C TYR A 53 27.50 7.62 1.13
N VAL A 54 27.34 6.29 1.17
CA VAL A 54 28.49 5.36 1.06
C VAL A 54 29.16 5.50 -0.31
N THR A 55 28.38 5.66 -1.38
CA THR A 55 28.90 5.93 -2.72
C THR A 55 29.71 7.22 -2.76
N LYS A 56 29.22 8.29 -2.10
CA LYS A 56 29.99 9.54 -1.92
C LYS A 56 31.35 9.28 -1.28
N ILE A 57 31.39 8.54 -0.16
CA ILE A 57 32.64 8.23 0.55
C ILE A 57 33.59 7.45 -0.36
N ALA A 58 33.09 6.44 -1.09
CA ALA A 58 33.91 5.67 -2.03
C ALA A 58 34.57 6.55 -3.09
N ILE A 59 33.81 7.50 -3.65
CA ILE A 59 34.32 8.41 -4.68
C ILE A 59 35.31 9.40 -4.09
N ASP A 60 34.99 10.08 -3.01
CA ASP A 60 35.75 11.19 -2.48
C ASP A 60 37.05 10.74 -1.77
N ASP A 61 36.99 9.63 -1.03
CA ASP A 61 38.11 9.21 -0.18
C ASP A 61 39.08 8.27 -0.89
N TYR A 62 38.61 7.53 -1.90
CA TYR A 62 39.40 6.48 -2.52
C TYR A 62 39.56 6.63 -4.05
N ILE A 63 38.51 7.02 -4.78
CA ILE A 63 38.59 7.16 -6.24
C ILE A 63 39.26 8.49 -6.61
N ILE A 64 38.81 9.59 -5.99
CA ILE A 64 39.30 10.96 -6.26
C ILE A 64 39.90 11.54 -4.99
N LYS A 65 40.90 10.86 -4.43
CA LYS A 65 41.66 11.35 -3.29
C LYS A 65 42.55 12.51 -3.73
N ASN A 66 42.07 13.75 -3.54
CA ASN A 66 42.79 14.93 -3.98
C ASN A 66 42.91 15.99 -2.89
N GLY A 67 43.88 16.87 -3.08
CA GLY A 67 44.06 18.09 -2.31
C GLY A 67 44.58 19.22 -3.21
N LYS A 68 44.57 20.43 -2.67
CA LYS A 68 45.05 21.65 -3.34
C LYS A 68 46.10 22.34 -2.47
N LYS A 69 47.05 23.03 -3.10
CA LYS A 69 47.95 23.93 -2.41
C LYS A 69 47.29 25.29 -2.24
N ILE A 70 47.50 25.91 -1.10
CA ILE A 70 46.97 27.23 -0.74
C ILE A 70 48.10 28.08 -0.22
N THR A 71 48.31 29.23 -0.83
CA THR A 71 49.28 30.21 -0.37
C THR A 71 48.57 31.23 0.52
N THR A 72 48.79 31.16 1.81
CA THR A 72 48.15 32.05 2.81
C THR A 72 49.08 32.34 3.97
N ALA A 73 49.02 33.54 4.49
CA ALA A 73 49.77 33.93 5.69
C ALA A 73 49.13 33.52 7.01
N LYS A 74 47.88 33.00 6.96
CA LYS A 74 47.15 32.56 8.17
C LYS A 74 47.18 31.05 8.27
N GLU A 75 47.71 30.56 9.37
CA GLU A 75 47.69 29.15 9.76
C GLU A 75 46.25 28.70 10.04
N HIS A 76 45.82 27.62 9.40
CA HIS A 76 44.53 26.98 9.64
C HIS A 76 44.78 25.63 10.28
N LYS A 77 44.13 25.33 11.38
CA LYS A 77 44.38 24.16 12.25
C LYS A 77 44.36 22.81 11.55
N ASP A 78 43.65 22.70 10.44
CA ASP A 78 43.50 21.44 9.66
C ASP A 78 44.34 21.43 8.38
N PHE A 79 45.17 22.48 8.12
CA PHE A 79 46.02 22.55 6.93
C PHE A 79 47.41 21.96 7.23
N ILE A 80 47.96 21.21 6.28
CA ILE A 80 49.30 20.66 6.37
C ILE A 80 50.27 21.73 5.82
N ARG A 81 51.24 22.17 6.64
CA ARG A 81 52.21 23.16 6.24
C ARG A 81 53.16 22.55 5.19
N VAL A 82 53.37 23.26 4.10
CA VAL A 82 54.22 22.90 2.98
C VAL A 82 55.51 23.71 3.01
N ASP A 83 55.33 25.07 3.07
CA ASP A 83 56.38 26.07 3.17
C ASP A 83 55.93 27.18 4.14
N ASP A 84 56.75 28.24 4.30
CA ASP A 84 56.44 29.36 5.20
C ASP A 84 55.12 30.08 4.82
N THR A 85 54.72 30.01 3.56
CA THR A 85 53.53 30.68 3.03
C THR A 85 52.52 29.74 2.34
N THR A 86 52.89 28.46 2.15
CA THR A 86 52.10 27.48 1.39
C THR A 86 51.64 26.36 2.29
N TYR A 87 50.36 26.08 2.22
CA TYR A 87 49.70 24.99 2.95
C TYR A 87 49.07 24.02 1.95
N PHE A 88 48.95 22.76 2.36
CA PHE A 88 48.24 21.73 1.62
C PHE A 88 46.91 21.45 2.33
N ALA A 89 45.82 21.52 1.61
CA ALA A 89 44.49 21.19 2.15
C ALA A 89 43.87 20.05 1.33
N THR A 90 43.42 19.02 2.01
CA THR A 90 42.63 17.97 1.40
C THR A 90 41.27 18.48 1.01
N GLN A 91 40.59 17.83 0.05
CA GLN A 91 39.25 18.23 -0.38
C GLN A 91 38.25 18.31 0.79
N LYS A 92 38.33 17.39 1.74
CA LYS A 92 37.49 17.39 2.97
C LYS A 92 37.69 18.62 3.85
N VAL A 93 38.92 19.11 3.93
CA VAL A 93 39.25 20.30 4.73
C VAL A 93 38.78 21.54 4.00
N LEU A 94 38.93 21.58 2.67
CA LEU A 94 38.45 22.69 1.84
C LEU A 94 36.93 22.89 1.92
N GLU A 95 36.17 21.79 2.02
CA GLU A 95 34.70 21.84 2.17
C GLU A 95 34.25 22.46 3.51
N LYS A 96 35.10 22.43 4.54
CA LYS A 96 34.82 23.03 5.86
C LYS A 96 35.20 24.52 5.93
N VAL A 97 35.98 25.02 5.00
CA VAL A 97 36.39 26.42 4.94
C VAL A 97 35.21 27.28 4.51
N ASP A 98 35.08 28.48 5.11
CA ASP A 98 34.04 29.43 4.71
C ASP A 98 34.10 29.70 3.20
N ALA A 99 32.98 29.52 2.54
CA ALA A 99 32.84 29.69 1.10
C ALA A 99 33.17 31.11 0.62
N ALA A 100 33.03 32.14 1.45
CA ALA A 100 33.40 33.51 1.13
C ALA A 100 34.93 33.68 1.13
N LEU A 101 35.58 33.11 2.14
CA LEU A 101 37.03 33.11 2.28
C LEU A 101 37.70 32.31 1.14
N LEU A 102 37.12 31.18 0.79
CA LEU A 102 37.64 30.33 -0.31
C LEU A 102 37.57 31.03 -1.67
N ARG A 103 36.46 31.78 -1.92
CA ARG A 103 36.32 32.62 -3.12
C ARG A 103 37.34 33.73 -3.17
N GLN A 104 37.61 34.37 -2.05
CA GLN A 104 38.59 35.42 -1.95
C GLN A 104 39.98 34.85 -2.30
N TRP A 105 40.33 33.69 -1.73
CA TRP A 105 41.60 33.04 -2.04
C TRP A 105 41.73 32.57 -3.50
N GLU A 106 40.63 32.12 -4.10
CA GLU A 106 40.59 31.77 -5.52
C GLU A 106 40.74 33.00 -6.42
N TYR A 107 40.07 34.12 -6.07
CA TYR A 107 40.20 35.39 -6.79
C TYR A 107 41.62 35.96 -6.70
N ASP A 108 42.22 35.86 -5.53
CA ASP A 108 43.62 36.28 -5.28
C ASP A 108 44.66 35.30 -5.89
N ASN A 109 44.24 34.29 -6.64
CA ASN A 109 45.09 33.18 -7.14
C ASN A 109 45.91 32.47 -6.05
N LYS A 110 45.46 32.47 -4.80
CA LYS A 110 46.11 31.82 -3.67
C LYS A 110 45.88 30.31 -3.63
N VAL A 111 44.87 29.79 -4.33
CA VAL A 111 44.54 28.35 -4.42
C VAL A 111 45.06 27.80 -5.74
N SER A 112 45.87 26.75 -5.70
CA SER A 112 46.34 26.08 -6.90
C SER A 112 45.23 25.57 -7.78
N LYS A 113 45.30 25.80 -9.10
CA LYS A 113 44.39 25.22 -10.11
C LYS A 113 44.63 23.72 -10.29
N ASP A 114 45.85 23.25 -10.01
CA ASP A 114 46.20 21.84 -10.10
C ASP A 114 45.65 21.03 -8.94
N ARG A 115 45.27 19.80 -9.22
CA ARG A 115 44.86 18.81 -8.21
C ARG A 115 46.02 17.89 -7.96
N TYR A 116 46.31 17.59 -6.69
CA TYR A 116 47.41 16.74 -6.27
C TYR A 116 46.86 15.47 -5.60
N TYR A 117 47.38 14.32 -5.98
CA TYR A 117 47.28 13.10 -5.22
C TYR A 117 48.33 13.16 -4.11
N TYR A 118 48.00 12.68 -2.92
CA TYR A 118 48.84 12.81 -1.74
C TYR A 118 48.85 11.55 -0.87
N PHE A 119 49.93 11.33 -0.17
CA PHE A 119 50.08 10.30 0.87
C PHE A 119 51.10 10.74 1.91
N HIS A 120 50.96 10.22 3.15
CA HIS A 120 51.87 10.53 4.25
C HIS A 120 53.08 9.60 4.20
N VAL A 121 54.28 10.11 4.47
CA VAL A 121 55.55 9.38 4.39
C VAL A 121 55.56 8.18 5.35
N HIS A 122 55.06 8.35 6.57
CA HIS A 122 55.00 7.29 7.58
C HIS A 122 54.04 6.13 7.23
N ASP A 123 53.19 6.33 6.29
CA ASP A 123 52.13 5.38 5.93
C ASP A 123 52.45 4.55 4.69
N VAL A 124 53.67 4.68 4.13
CA VAL A 124 53.97 4.20 2.77
C VAL A 124 54.94 3.02 2.77
N PRO A 125 54.59 1.90 2.09
CA PRO A 125 55.50 0.79 1.90
C PRO A 125 56.76 1.21 1.11
N GLU A 126 57.88 0.57 1.41
CA GLU A 126 59.20 0.80 0.77
C GLU A 126 59.15 0.79 -0.78
N LYS A 127 58.26 -0.02 -1.34
CA LYS A 127 58.02 -0.09 -2.80
C LYS A 127 57.54 1.24 -3.41
N ILE A 128 56.79 2.05 -2.67
CA ILE A 128 56.31 3.36 -3.13
C ILE A 128 57.43 4.39 -3.04
N LEU A 129 58.24 4.33 -1.96
CA LEU A 129 59.42 5.20 -1.81
C LEU A 129 60.42 4.96 -2.95
N ASN A 130 60.57 3.72 -3.42
CA ASN A 130 61.36 3.39 -4.59
C ASN A 130 60.84 4.02 -5.89
N ILE A 131 59.50 4.06 -6.08
CA ILE A 131 58.89 4.75 -7.24
C ILE A 131 59.15 6.26 -7.16
N VAL A 132 59.02 6.85 -5.96
CA VAL A 132 59.31 8.28 -5.74
C VAL A 132 60.76 8.61 -6.06
N SER A 133 61.71 7.74 -5.67
CA SER A 133 63.13 7.94 -5.95
C SER A 133 63.49 7.73 -7.42
N LEU A 134 62.76 6.90 -8.17
CA LEU A 134 62.92 6.69 -9.62
C LEU A 134 62.41 7.87 -10.45
N HIS A 135 61.47 8.65 -9.94
CA HIS A 135 60.85 9.76 -10.66
C HIS A 135 60.86 11.05 -9.82
N PRO A 136 62.00 11.58 -9.36
CA PRO A 136 62.06 12.70 -8.41
C PRO A 136 61.39 13.97 -8.98
N ASP A 137 61.41 14.18 -10.30
CA ASP A 137 60.85 15.35 -10.97
C ASP A 137 59.30 15.36 -10.99
N LEU A 138 58.65 14.22 -10.71
CA LEU A 138 57.18 14.10 -10.73
C LEU A 138 56.55 14.25 -9.33
N PHE A 139 57.34 14.04 -8.28
CA PHE A 139 56.92 14.07 -6.91
C PHE A 139 57.50 15.27 -6.16
N GLU A 140 56.65 15.89 -5.33
CA GLU A 140 57.09 16.93 -4.41
C GLU A 140 57.01 16.36 -2.99
N LYS A 141 58.11 16.38 -2.25
CA LYS A 141 58.22 15.85 -0.90
C LYS A 141 58.27 17.01 0.11
N TYR A 142 57.43 16.95 1.09
CA TYR A 142 57.38 17.84 2.24
C TYR A 142 57.52 16.98 3.50
N ASP A 143 57.81 17.53 4.66
CA ASP A 143 58.16 16.78 5.88
C ASP A 143 57.49 15.40 6.03
N ASP A 144 56.18 15.38 6.13
CA ASP A 144 55.36 14.15 6.28
C ASP A 144 54.50 13.85 5.04
N LEU A 145 54.53 14.69 4.01
CA LEU A 145 53.63 14.59 2.87
C LEU A 145 54.38 14.47 1.54
N ILE A 146 53.98 13.50 0.74
CA ILE A 146 54.44 13.41 -0.66
C ILE A 146 53.23 13.68 -1.56
N THR A 147 53.39 14.57 -2.53
CA THR A 147 52.32 14.94 -3.47
C THR A 147 52.80 14.75 -4.91
N ILE A 148 51.85 14.40 -5.77
CA ILE A 148 52.04 14.33 -7.23
C ILE A 148 50.86 14.98 -7.92
N LYS A 149 51.09 15.78 -8.97
CA LYS A 149 49.99 16.31 -9.78
C LYS A 149 49.24 15.19 -10.49
N TYR A 150 47.90 15.27 -10.52
CA TYR A 150 47.06 14.29 -11.23
C TYR A 150 47.41 14.17 -12.73
N SER A 151 47.84 15.26 -13.37
CA SER A 151 48.37 15.25 -14.75
C SER A 151 49.57 14.34 -14.90
N ASN A 152 50.47 14.33 -13.90
CA ASN A 152 51.73 13.61 -13.93
C ASN A 152 51.56 12.11 -13.64
N LEU A 153 50.44 11.70 -13.00
CA LEU A 153 50.12 10.27 -12.83
C LEU A 153 50.03 9.52 -14.17
N LYS A 154 49.69 10.23 -15.26
CA LYS A 154 49.63 9.64 -16.59
C LYS A 154 51.02 9.34 -17.17
N MET A 155 52.09 9.91 -16.63
CA MET A 155 53.48 9.69 -17.05
C MET A 155 54.08 8.45 -16.39
N LEU A 156 53.49 7.94 -15.31
CA LEU A 156 53.89 6.71 -14.65
C LEU A 156 53.34 5.49 -15.40
N LYS A 157 54.04 4.35 -15.30
CA LYS A 157 53.55 3.07 -15.83
C LYS A 157 52.33 2.61 -15.04
N ALA A 158 51.41 1.91 -15.69
CA ALA A 158 50.19 1.40 -15.05
C ALA A 158 50.49 0.53 -13.82
N SER A 159 51.59 -0.23 -13.82
CA SER A 159 52.05 -1.03 -12.68
C SER A 159 52.51 -0.15 -11.50
N GLU A 160 53.17 0.97 -11.77
CA GLU A 160 53.63 1.92 -10.74
C GLU A 160 52.44 2.65 -10.12
N VAL A 161 51.47 3.08 -10.94
CA VAL A 161 50.20 3.68 -10.46
C VAL A 161 49.42 2.69 -9.62
N ALA A 162 49.37 1.41 -10.01
CA ALA A 162 48.69 0.37 -9.22
C ALA A 162 49.35 0.14 -7.85
N ILE A 163 50.68 0.18 -7.77
CA ILE A 163 51.43 0.09 -6.50
C ILE A 163 51.16 1.35 -5.66
N LEU A 164 51.27 2.55 -6.27
CA LEU A 164 51.06 3.83 -5.62
C LEU A 164 49.66 3.92 -5.00
N ARG A 165 48.64 3.42 -5.71
CA ARG A 165 47.22 3.44 -5.29
C ARG A 165 46.74 2.12 -4.60
N GLY A 166 47.67 1.21 -4.29
CA GLY A 166 47.32 -0.09 -3.70
C GLY A 166 46.52 0.04 -2.41
N ARG A 167 46.79 1.07 -1.60
CA ARG A 167 46.02 1.36 -0.38
C ARG A 167 44.62 1.88 -0.68
N ASP A 168 44.44 2.70 -1.71
CA ASP A 168 43.13 3.17 -2.14
C ASP A 168 42.30 2.00 -2.69
N ILE A 169 42.94 1.08 -3.45
CA ILE A 169 42.29 -0.14 -3.95
C ILE A 169 41.81 -1.02 -2.77
N SER A 170 42.69 -1.23 -1.77
CA SER A 170 42.30 -1.96 -0.54
C SER A 170 41.15 -1.28 0.19
N GLY A 171 41.17 0.04 0.28
CA GLY A 171 40.09 0.84 0.85
C GLY A 171 38.78 0.69 0.08
N ILE A 172 38.84 0.71 -1.27
CA ILE A 172 37.66 0.45 -2.12
C ILE A 172 37.11 -0.95 -1.86
N ILE A 173 37.95 -1.98 -1.80
CA ILE A 173 37.51 -3.35 -1.50
C ILE A 173 36.81 -3.40 -0.13
N THR A 174 37.37 -2.74 0.88
CA THR A 174 36.76 -2.66 2.20
C THR A 174 35.40 -1.99 2.14
N ILE A 175 35.26 -0.86 1.45
CA ILE A 175 33.95 -0.20 1.27
C ILE A 175 32.97 -1.09 0.51
N VAL A 176 33.40 -1.80 -0.53
CA VAL A 176 32.57 -2.74 -1.29
C VAL A 176 32.07 -3.86 -0.38
N ILE A 177 32.91 -4.41 0.50
CA ILE A 177 32.50 -5.44 1.48
C ILE A 177 31.48 -4.87 2.47
N ILE A 178 31.74 -3.67 3.02
CA ILE A 178 30.81 -2.98 3.92
C ILE A 178 29.50 -2.70 3.19
N PHE A 179 29.54 -2.22 1.96
CA PHE A 179 28.39 -1.94 1.12
C PHE A 179 27.55 -3.20 0.87
N LEU A 180 28.20 -4.32 0.51
CA LEU A 180 27.54 -5.61 0.37
C LEU A 180 26.89 -6.07 1.69
N GLY A 181 27.57 -5.89 2.83
CA GLY A 181 27.02 -6.18 4.15
C GLY A 181 25.77 -5.35 4.44
N ILE A 182 25.80 -4.05 4.16
CA ILE A 182 24.67 -3.13 4.31
C ILE A 182 23.51 -3.55 3.38
N MET A 183 23.80 -3.89 2.12
CA MET A 183 22.81 -4.36 1.15
C MET A 183 22.14 -5.67 1.58
N LEU A 184 22.91 -6.63 2.05
CA LEU A 184 22.40 -7.90 2.57
C LEU A 184 21.54 -7.68 3.82
N ALA A 185 21.98 -6.83 4.74
CA ALA A 185 21.19 -6.45 5.92
C ALA A 185 19.87 -5.75 5.53
N GLY A 186 19.91 -4.85 4.53
CA GLY A 186 18.75 -4.20 3.96
C GLY A 186 17.78 -5.17 3.29
N ALA A 187 18.30 -6.12 2.50
CA ALA A 187 17.51 -7.17 1.86
C ALA A 187 16.83 -8.07 2.91
N PHE A 188 17.57 -8.47 3.94
CA PHE A 188 17.00 -9.23 5.07
C PHE A 188 15.93 -8.44 5.81
N ALA A 189 16.18 -7.17 6.11
CA ALA A 189 15.21 -6.30 6.77
C ALA A 189 13.94 -6.12 5.93
N ASN A 190 14.08 -5.93 4.62
CA ASN A 190 12.94 -5.82 3.71
C ASN A 190 12.14 -7.14 3.63
N TYR A 191 12.82 -8.28 3.53
CA TYR A 191 12.19 -9.60 3.59
C TYR A 191 11.43 -9.79 4.90
N ALA A 192 12.06 -9.54 6.05
CA ALA A 192 11.45 -9.69 7.36
C ALA A 192 10.23 -8.77 7.52
N GLN A 193 10.33 -7.53 7.04
CA GLN A 193 9.23 -6.55 7.04
C GLN A 193 8.04 -7.06 6.24
N ILE A 194 8.26 -7.51 4.99
CA ILE A 194 7.19 -8.02 4.12
C ILE A 194 6.57 -9.27 4.74
N TYR A 195 7.39 -10.23 5.19
CA TYR A 195 6.92 -11.46 5.80
C TYR A 195 6.04 -11.20 7.03
N LEU A 196 6.52 -10.37 7.98
CA LEU A 196 5.78 -10.04 9.20
C LEU A 196 4.49 -9.27 8.91
N SER A 197 4.51 -8.33 7.96
CA SER A 197 3.32 -7.60 7.54
C SER A 197 2.28 -8.52 6.93
N GLN A 198 2.69 -9.42 6.02
CA GLN A 198 1.79 -10.38 5.38
C GLN A 198 1.27 -11.41 6.38
N TYR A 199 2.11 -11.90 7.28
CA TYR A 199 1.70 -12.83 8.34
C TYR A 199 0.65 -12.20 9.26
N ALA A 200 0.87 -10.97 9.72
CA ALA A 200 -0.10 -10.22 10.51
C ALA A 200 -1.41 -9.99 9.74
N GLY A 201 -1.32 -9.66 8.46
CA GLY A 201 -2.47 -9.48 7.57
C GLY A 201 -3.30 -10.76 7.40
N GLN A 202 -2.67 -11.92 7.22
CA GLN A 202 -3.37 -13.20 7.12
C GLN A 202 -4.10 -13.57 8.42
N LEU A 203 -3.48 -13.35 9.58
CA LEU A 203 -4.11 -13.59 10.88
C LEU A 203 -5.30 -12.64 11.11
N PHE A 204 -5.15 -11.37 10.74
CA PHE A 204 -6.20 -10.36 10.80
C PHE A 204 -7.37 -10.73 9.88
N MET A 205 -7.09 -11.13 8.65
CA MET A 205 -8.08 -11.56 7.66
C MET A 205 -8.85 -12.80 8.15
N HIS A 206 -8.15 -13.79 8.69
CA HIS A 206 -8.77 -14.96 9.31
C HIS A 206 -9.74 -14.57 10.43
N SER A 207 -9.34 -13.65 11.31
CA SER A 207 -10.18 -13.16 12.42
C SER A 207 -11.45 -12.46 11.93
N ILE A 208 -11.35 -11.59 10.92
CA ILE A 208 -12.50 -10.92 10.33
C ILE A 208 -13.42 -11.92 9.64
N ARG A 209 -12.90 -12.81 8.78
CA ARG A 209 -13.71 -13.83 8.09
C ARG A 209 -14.49 -14.70 9.07
N SER A 210 -13.82 -15.18 10.11
CA SER A 210 -14.45 -15.98 11.16
C SER A 210 -15.56 -15.21 11.90
N THR A 211 -15.35 -13.91 12.13
CA THR A 211 -16.34 -13.06 12.80
C THR A 211 -17.53 -12.76 11.89
N VAL A 212 -17.29 -12.45 10.62
CA VAL A 212 -18.33 -12.25 9.61
C VAL A 212 -19.15 -13.53 9.42
N PHE A 213 -18.49 -14.67 9.26
CA PHE A 213 -19.18 -15.95 9.08
C PHE A 213 -20.02 -16.34 10.29
N ARG A 214 -19.49 -16.17 11.51
CA ARG A 214 -20.23 -16.39 12.77
C ARG A 214 -21.42 -15.47 12.88
N LYS A 215 -21.31 -14.24 12.40
CA LYS A 215 -22.43 -13.29 12.36
C LYS A 215 -23.49 -13.74 11.36
N LEU A 216 -23.10 -14.10 10.15
CA LEU A 216 -24.02 -14.62 9.12
C LEU A 216 -24.82 -15.82 9.62
N GLN A 217 -24.19 -16.78 10.30
CA GLN A 217 -24.91 -17.92 10.86
C GLN A 217 -25.93 -17.59 11.94
N ARG A 218 -25.84 -16.42 12.57
CA ARG A 218 -26.77 -15.96 13.61
C ARG A 218 -27.88 -15.08 13.08
N LEU A 219 -27.77 -14.57 11.86
CA LEU A 219 -28.78 -13.71 11.27
C LEU A 219 -30.05 -14.47 10.93
N HIS A 220 -31.18 -13.77 11.02
CA HIS A 220 -32.51 -14.29 10.73
C HIS A 220 -32.75 -14.42 9.21
N LEU A 221 -33.66 -15.31 8.82
CA LEU A 221 -33.88 -15.65 7.41
C LEU A 221 -34.33 -14.44 6.56
N ALA A 222 -35.11 -13.52 7.12
CA ALA A 222 -35.53 -12.29 6.43
C ALA A 222 -34.34 -11.39 5.98
N PHE A 223 -33.17 -11.51 6.60
CA PHE A 223 -31.96 -10.83 6.13
C PHE A 223 -31.47 -11.44 4.80
N PHE A 224 -31.50 -12.76 4.67
CA PHE A 224 -31.08 -13.46 3.46
C PHE A 224 -32.06 -13.28 2.30
N ASP A 225 -33.34 -13.10 2.58
CA ASP A 225 -34.35 -12.78 1.55
C ASP A 225 -34.08 -11.41 0.91
N ARG A 226 -33.55 -10.46 1.69
CA ARG A 226 -33.23 -9.10 1.23
C ARG A 226 -31.83 -8.98 0.65
N ASN A 227 -30.93 -9.88 0.99
CA ASN A 227 -29.53 -9.82 0.58
C ASN A 227 -29.15 -11.05 -0.23
N PRO A 228 -28.87 -10.92 -1.54
CA PRO A 228 -28.46 -12.05 -2.38
C PRO A 228 -27.20 -12.73 -1.84
N VAL A 229 -27.19 -14.06 -1.84
CA VAL A 229 -26.09 -14.87 -1.30
C VAL A 229 -24.74 -14.48 -1.92
N GLY A 230 -24.70 -14.22 -3.23
CA GLY A 230 -23.48 -13.79 -3.92
C GLY A 230 -22.86 -12.53 -3.32
N ARG A 231 -23.69 -11.54 -2.90
CA ARG A 231 -23.22 -10.33 -2.22
C ARG A 231 -22.59 -10.64 -0.85
N LEU A 232 -23.19 -11.56 -0.11
CA LEU A 232 -22.67 -11.96 1.21
C LEU A 232 -21.35 -12.73 1.10
N VAL A 233 -21.21 -13.54 0.06
CA VAL A 233 -19.95 -14.21 -0.27
C VAL A 233 -18.87 -13.19 -0.60
N THR A 234 -19.14 -12.20 -1.47
CA THR A 234 -18.14 -11.16 -1.79
C THR A 234 -17.74 -10.33 -0.57
N ARG A 235 -18.65 -10.07 0.37
CA ARG A 235 -18.32 -9.42 1.65
C ARG A 235 -17.35 -10.25 2.51
N ALA A 236 -17.53 -11.57 2.56
CA ALA A 236 -16.66 -12.46 3.33
C ALA A 236 -15.32 -12.78 2.65
N THR A 237 -15.21 -12.55 1.33
CA THR A 237 -14.01 -12.82 0.53
C THR A 237 -13.31 -11.53 0.08
N ASN A 238 -13.82 -10.92 -0.97
CA ASN A 238 -13.17 -9.78 -1.65
C ASN A 238 -13.09 -8.52 -0.77
N ASP A 239 -14.14 -8.21 0.02
CA ASP A 239 -14.09 -7.04 0.89
C ASP A 239 -13.07 -7.20 2.01
N VAL A 240 -12.92 -8.40 2.57
CA VAL A 240 -11.88 -8.70 3.56
C VAL A 240 -10.48 -8.61 2.94
N GLU A 241 -10.31 -9.09 1.71
CA GLU A 241 -9.04 -9.00 0.98
C GLU A 241 -8.65 -7.53 0.70
N ALA A 242 -9.59 -6.71 0.25
CA ALA A 242 -9.33 -5.28 0.00
C ALA A 242 -8.87 -4.54 1.27
N ILE A 243 -9.41 -4.91 2.44
CA ILE A 243 -8.94 -4.37 3.73
C ILE A 243 -7.51 -4.85 4.03
N ASN A 244 -7.23 -6.13 3.82
CA ASN A 244 -5.91 -6.71 4.05
C ASN A 244 -4.84 -6.03 3.17
N GLU A 245 -5.10 -5.86 1.88
CA GLU A 245 -4.19 -5.17 0.95
C GLU A 245 -3.87 -3.74 1.41
N ALA A 246 -4.88 -2.99 1.86
CA ALA A 246 -4.65 -1.63 2.36
C ALA A 246 -3.75 -1.62 3.60
N PHE A 247 -3.95 -2.55 4.53
CA PHE A 247 -3.14 -2.60 5.75
C PHE A 247 -1.72 -3.10 5.51
N THR A 248 -1.55 -4.16 4.72
CA THR A 248 -0.23 -4.79 4.55
C THR A 248 0.65 -4.05 3.55
N GLN A 249 0.05 -3.49 2.49
CA GLN A 249 0.80 -2.85 1.42
C GLN A 249 0.79 -1.33 1.54
N VAL A 250 -0.39 -0.71 1.66
CA VAL A 250 -0.49 0.75 1.56
C VAL A 250 0.07 1.42 2.81
N PHE A 251 -0.29 0.95 4.00
CA PHE A 251 0.18 1.57 5.24
C PHE A 251 1.71 1.44 5.39
N ALA A 252 2.27 0.26 5.12
CA ALA A 252 3.71 0.04 5.17
C ALA A 252 4.44 0.91 4.13
N ARG A 253 3.90 1.00 2.89
CA ARG A 253 4.46 1.83 1.81
C ARG A 253 4.44 3.31 2.19
N LEU A 254 3.30 3.85 2.61
CA LEU A 254 3.20 5.25 3.00
C LEU A 254 4.16 5.63 4.14
N LEU A 255 4.30 4.76 5.14
CA LEU A 255 5.25 4.97 6.23
C LEU A 255 6.69 4.97 5.71
N LYS A 256 7.06 4.02 4.85
CA LYS A 256 8.36 3.98 4.19
C LYS A 256 8.64 5.23 3.37
N ASP A 257 7.68 5.66 2.55
CA ASP A 257 7.81 6.82 1.68
C ASP A 257 8.03 8.12 2.47
N VAL A 258 7.28 8.29 3.57
CA VAL A 258 7.47 9.45 4.47
C VAL A 258 8.87 9.41 5.11
N LEU A 259 9.31 8.25 5.61
CA LEU A 259 10.65 8.10 6.19
C LEU A 259 11.75 8.38 5.16
N LEU A 260 11.61 7.88 3.93
CA LEU A 260 12.54 8.15 2.84
C LEU A 260 12.59 9.64 2.49
N LEU A 261 11.43 10.28 2.29
CA LEU A 261 11.38 11.70 1.94
C LEU A 261 12.02 12.58 3.03
N VAL A 262 11.66 12.35 4.30
CA VAL A 262 12.23 13.08 5.42
C VAL A 262 13.74 12.83 5.54
N GLY A 263 14.15 11.57 5.45
CA GLY A 263 15.56 11.20 5.55
C GLY A 263 16.41 11.78 4.42
N ILE A 264 15.93 11.74 3.18
CA ILE A 264 16.60 12.34 2.03
C ILE A 264 16.77 13.85 2.23
N VAL A 265 15.69 14.56 2.63
CA VAL A 265 15.74 16.00 2.88
C VAL A 265 16.76 16.33 3.96
N VAL A 266 16.74 15.62 5.09
CA VAL A 266 17.68 15.83 6.21
C VAL A 266 19.14 15.61 5.73
N ILE A 267 19.41 14.52 5.03
CA ILE A 267 20.77 14.23 4.56
C ILE A 267 21.24 15.23 3.50
N MET A 268 20.39 15.57 2.52
CA MET A 268 20.76 16.56 1.50
C MET A 268 21.11 17.92 2.12
N ILE A 269 20.31 18.37 3.10
CA ILE A 269 20.58 19.62 3.83
C ILE A 269 21.88 19.51 4.64
N SER A 270 22.14 18.38 5.30
CA SER A 270 23.36 18.16 6.10
C SER A 270 24.64 18.09 5.28
N ILE A 271 24.56 17.58 4.03
CA ILE A 271 25.72 17.52 3.13
C ILE A 271 26.01 18.89 2.53
N ASN A 272 25.01 19.54 1.90
CA ASN A 272 25.18 20.87 1.31
C ASN A 272 23.84 21.58 1.19
N PHE A 273 23.57 22.56 2.06
CA PHE A 273 22.32 23.32 2.11
C PHE A 273 22.00 24.05 0.80
N ARG A 274 23.02 24.65 0.14
CA ARG A 274 22.80 25.44 -1.10
C ARG A 274 22.40 24.52 -2.27
N LEU A 275 23.08 23.40 -2.41
CA LEU A 275 22.75 22.43 -3.46
C LEU A 275 21.40 21.76 -3.21
N ALA A 276 21.05 21.50 -1.94
CA ALA A 276 19.75 21.00 -1.54
C ALA A 276 18.62 21.96 -1.91
N PHE A 277 18.81 23.25 -1.63
CA PHE A 277 17.81 24.28 -1.98
C PHE A 277 17.55 24.33 -3.49
N ILE A 278 18.61 24.24 -4.32
CA ILE A 278 18.50 24.19 -5.79
C ILE A 278 17.74 22.95 -6.26
N ALA A 279 18.05 21.78 -5.68
CA ALA A 279 17.32 20.55 -5.97
C ALA A 279 15.83 20.68 -5.63
N PHE A 280 15.48 21.37 -4.54
CA PHE A 280 14.11 21.54 -4.09
C PHE A 280 13.30 22.59 -4.86
N ILE A 281 13.93 23.45 -5.67
CA ILE A 281 13.23 24.41 -6.54
C ILE A 281 12.21 23.72 -7.47
N VAL A 282 12.47 22.46 -7.83
CA VAL A 282 11.61 21.70 -8.74
C VAL A 282 10.35 21.15 -8.05
N ILE A 283 10.34 21.07 -6.71
CA ILE A 283 9.24 20.50 -5.93
C ILE A 283 7.92 21.25 -6.12
N PRO A 284 7.85 22.60 -6.08
CA PRO A 284 6.59 23.31 -6.33
C PRO A 284 5.99 23.03 -7.71
N ALA A 285 6.82 22.93 -8.74
CA ALA A 285 6.38 22.56 -10.09
C ALA A 285 5.79 21.14 -10.13
N LEU A 286 6.47 20.18 -9.49
CA LEU A 286 6.01 18.81 -9.35
C LEU A 286 4.65 18.73 -8.63
N LEU A 287 4.50 19.41 -7.50
CA LEU A 287 3.26 19.43 -6.74
C LEU A 287 2.11 20.04 -7.55
N SER A 288 2.37 21.14 -8.27
CA SER A 288 1.39 21.81 -9.12
C SER A 288 0.89 20.91 -10.23
N ILE A 289 1.80 20.23 -10.94
CA ILE A 289 1.45 19.27 -12.00
C ILE A 289 0.69 18.08 -11.44
N THR A 290 1.14 17.51 -10.31
CA THR A 290 0.47 16.38 -9.66
C THR A 290 -0.95 16.76 -9.23
N PHE A 291 -1.15 17.95 -8.67
CA PHE A 291 -2.46 18.45 -8.27
C PHE A 291 -3.40 18.67 -9.47
N TYR A 292 -2.92 19.31 -10.53
CA TYR A 292 -3.67 19.51 -11.77
C TYR A 292 -4.09 18.17 -12.39
N PHE A 293 -3.14 17.23 -12.47
CA PHE A 293 -3.38 15.90 -13.00
C PHE A 293 -4.44 15.15 -12.19
N ARG A 294 -4.38 15.21 -10.84
CA ARG A 294 -5.35 14.58 -9.94
C ARG A 294 -6.79 15.05 -10.21
N ILE A 295 -6.99 16.36 -10.46
CA ILE A 295 -8.32 16.90 -10.76
C ILE A 295 -8.83 16.35 -12.08
N ARG A 296 -8.01 16.36 -13.12
CA ARG A 296 -8.36 15.85 -14.46
C ARG A 296 -8.62 14.36 -14.46
N ALA A 297 -7.77 13.59 -13.80
CA ALA A 297 -7.91 12.15 -13.66
C ALA A 297 -9.25 11.78 -13.02
N ARG A 298 -9.63 12.44 -11.91
CA ARG A 298 -10.92 12.19 -11.23
C ARG A 298 -12.12 12.40 -12.16
N ALA A 299 -12.11 13.42 -12.99
CA ALA A 299 -13.19 13.70 -13.93
C ALA A 299 -13.29 12.61 -15.01
N ILE A 300 -12.15 12.20 -15.58
CA ILE A 300 -12.09 11.16 -16.62
C ILE A 300 -12.48 9.79 -16.04
N TYR A 301 -11.99 9.42 -14.85
CA TYR A 301 -12.38 8.16 -14.21
C TYR A 301 -13.88 8.07 -13.95
N ARG A 302 -14.52 9.17 -13.50
CA ARG A 302 -15.98 9.20 -13.36
C ARG A 302 -16.67 8.96 -14.69
N LYS A 303 -16.21 9.61 -15.77
CA LYS A 303 -16.76 9.42 -17.12
C LYS A 303 -16.64 7.97 -17.60
N VAL A 304 -15.47 7.35 -17.42
CA VAL A 304 -15.23 5.93 -17.75
C VAL A 304 -16.18 5.02 -16.98
N ARG A 305 -16.30 5.23 -15.65
CA ARG A 305 -17.22 4.44 -14.81
C ARG A 305 -18.67 4.56 -15.25
N THR A 306 -19.14 5.77 -15.58
CA THR A 306 -20.51 6.00 -16.09
C THR A 306 -20.73 5.27 -17.42
N LYS A 307 -19.74 5.31 -18.35
CA LYS A 307 -19.86 4.63 -19.64
C LYS A 307 -19.80 3.11 -19.49
N LEU A 308 -18.98 2.59 -18.57
CA LEU A 308 -18.94 1.16 -18.24
C LEU A 308 -20.26 0.68 -17.64
N ALA A 309 -20.86 1.45 -16.73
CA ALA A 309 -22.17 1.12 -16.16
C ALA A 309 -23.27 1.06 -17.25
N LYS A 310 -23.25 2.02 -18.20
CA LYS A 310 -24.16 2.01 -19.36
C LYS A 310 -23.95 0.77 -20.24
N LEU A 311 -22.69 0.38 -20.48
CA LEU A 311 -22.34 -0.82 -21.26
C LEU A 311 -22.85 -2.10 -20.57
N ASN A 312 -22.61 -2.22 -19.25
CA ASN A 312 -23.05 -3.38 -18.47
C ASN A 312 -24.58 -3.49 -18.41
N ALA A 313 -25.29 -2.36 -18.24
CA ALA A 313 -26.75 -2.32 -18.28
C ALA A 313 -27.28 -2.80 -19.65
N ARG A 314 -26.66 -2.35 -20.75
CA ARG A 314 -27.04 -2.78 -22.10
C ARG A 314 -26.77 -4.27 -22.34
N LEU A 315 -25.64 -4.78 -21.84
CA LEU A 315 -25.31 -6.22 -21.88
C LEU A 315 -26.36 -7.04 -21.12
N GLN A 316 -26.68 -6.63 -19.88
CA GLN A 316 -27.67 -7.32 -19.05
C GLN A 316 -29.07 -7.31 -19.70
N GLU A 317 -29.50 -6.18 -20.26
CA GLU A 317 -30.76 -6.05 -21.01
C GLU A 317 -30.78 -7.02 -22.18
N ASN A 318 -29.72 -7.04 -23.02
CA ASN A 318 -29.64 -7.88 -24.20
C ASN A 318 -29.61 -9.37 -23.87
N LEU A 319 -28.85 -9.77 -22.82
CA LEU A 319 -28.79 -11.18 -22.41
C LEU A 319 -30.09 -11.64 -21.78
N SER A 320 -30.74 -10.80 -20.97
CA SER A 320 -32.05 -11.11 -20.38
C SER A 320 -33.15 -11.19 -21.45
N GLY A 321 -33.08 -10.32 -22.45
CA GLY A 321 -34.04 -10.24 -23.59
C GLY A 321 -33.67 -11.08 -24.79
N ILE A 322 -32.67 -11.97 -24.72
CA ILE A 322 -32.13 -12.67 -25.91
C ILE A 322 -33.19 -13.46 -26.68
N ARG A 323 -34.17 -14.04 -25.99
CA ARG A 323 -35.28 -14.75 -26.64
C ARG A 323 -36.13 -13.83 -27.53
N VAL A 324 -36.43 -12.62 -27.01
CA VAL A 324 -37.21 -11.62 -27.75
C VAL A 324 -36.44 -11.15 -28.99
N ILE A 325 -35.14 -10.85 -28.82
CA ILE A 325 -34.26 -10.43 -29.92
C ILE A 325 -34.27 -11.48 -31.05
N ARG A 326 -34.17 -12.79 -30.69
CA ARG A 326 -34.16 -13.91 -31.65
C ARG A 326 -35.51 -14.11 -32.30
N ILE A 327 -36.64 -14.05 -31.55
CA ILE A 327 -37.97 -14.22 -32.09
C ILE A 327 -38.26 -13.16 -33.16
N PHE A 328 -37.82 -11.92 -32.97
CA PHE A 328 -38.01 -10.81 -33.88
C PHE A 328 -36.89 -10.62 -34.89
N THR A 329 -35.86 -11.49 -34.90
CA THR A 329 -34.72 -11.47 -35.84
C THR A 329 -34.00 -10.09 -35.83
N LYS A 330 -33.84 -9.47 -34.64
CA LYS A 330 -33.30 -8.12 -34.46
C LYS A 330 -31.83 -8.10 -34.03
N GLU A 331 -31.08 -9.18 -34.25
CA GLU A 331 -29.68 -9.32 -33.80
C GLU A 331 -28.78 -8.23 -34.39
N LYS A 332 -28.92 -7.95 -35.69
CA LYS A 332 -28.09 -6.93 -36.39
C LYS A 332 -28.34 -5.52 -35.87
N GLU A 333 -29.60 -5.16 -35.64
CA GLU A 333 -29.97 -3.85 -35.09
C GLU A 333 -29.50 -3.69 -33.67
N ASN A 334 -29.66 -4.74 -32.86
CA ASN A 334 -29.20 -4.76 -31.48
C ASN A 334 -27.67 -4.69 -31.39
N LEU A 335 -26.94 -5.40 -32.25
CA LEU A 335 -25.48 -5.32 -32.34
C LEU A 335 -25.01 -3.89 -32.68
N LYS A 336 -25.65 -3.22 -33.63
CA LYS A 336 -25.35 -1.83 -33.99
C LYS A 336 -25.58 -0.88 -32.83
N SER A 337 -26.66 -1.06 -32.07
CA SER A 337 -26.95 -0.28 -30.87
C SER A 337 -25.91 -0.51 -29.75
N PHE A 338 -25.52 -1.76 -29.52
CA PHE A 338 -24.47 -2.12 -28.57
C PHE A 338 -23.12 -1.52 -28.97
N ASP A 339 -22.73 -1.62 -30.25
CA ASP A 339 -21.48 -1.04 -30.78
C ASP A 339 -21.42 0.47 -30.55
N GLY A 340 -22.54 1.18 -30.65
CA GLY A 340 -22.63 2.60 -30.30
C GLY A 340 -22.24 2.88 -28.86
N VAL A 341 -22.78 2.12 -27.91
CA VAL A 341 -22.45 2.25 -26.46
C VAL A 341 -21.00 1.84 -26.20
N ASN A 342 -20.53 0.78 -26.86
CA ASN A 342 -19.14 0.31 -26.74
C ASN A 342 -18.13 1.34 -27.26
N LYS A 343 -18.43 2.02 -28.35
CA LYS A 343 -17.61 3.13 -28.89
C LYS A 343 -17.55 4.32 -27.93
N GLU A 344 -18.66 4.63 -27.23
CA GLU A 344 -18.65 5.67 -26.20
C GLU A 344 -17.71 5.30 -25.03
N TYR A 345 -17.74 4.05 -24.59
CA TYR A 345 -16.84 3.52 -23.58
C TYR A 345 -15.38 3.53 -24.04
N LEU A 346 -15.12 3.07 -25.27
CA LEU A 346 -13.79 3.12 -25.89
C LEU A 346 -13.20 4.54 -25.89
N LYS A 347 -13.99 5.53 -26.33
CA LYS A 347 -13.56 6.95 -26.33
C LYS A 347 -13.20 7.44 -24.92
N ALA A 348 -13.98 7.05 -23.91
CA ALA A 348 -13.69 7.41 -22.53
C ALA A 348 -12.40 6.74 -22.03
N ASN A 349 -12.17 5.47 -22.35
CA ASN A 349 -10.94 4.75 -22.03
C ASN A 349 -9.72 5.35 -22.73
N ILE A 350 -9.81 5.68 -24.01
CA ILE A 350 -8.71 6.34 -24.73
C ILE A 350 -8.34 7.65 -24.05
N GLN A 351 -9.32 8.46 -23.60
CA GLN A 351 -9.05 9.68 -22.85
C GLN A 351 -8.31 9.39 -21.53
N GLN A 352 -8.65 8.30 -20.85
CA GLN A 352 -7.96 7.86 -19.63
C GLN A 352 -6.52 7.43 -19.93
N VAL A 353 -6.33 6.59 -20.96
CA VAL A 353 -5.00 6.12 -21.38
C VAL A 353 -4.11 7.29 -21.79
N LEU A 354 -4.62 8.21 -22.62
CA LEU A 354 -3.87 9.40 -23.02
C LEU A 354 -3.44 10.24 -21.82
N LEU A 355 -4.35 10.50 -20.87
CA LEU A 355 -4.01 11.24 -19.67
C LEU A 355 -2.88 10.53 -18.90
N MET A 356 -2.97 9.22 -18.70
CA MET A 356 -1.95 8.46 -17.98
C MET A 356 -0.63 8.38 -18.75
N SER A 357 -0.68 8.28 -20.06
CA SER A 357 0.51 8.24 -20.92
C SER A 357 1.28 9.55 -20.91
N PHE A 358 0.64 10.68 -20.66
CA PHE A 358 1.32 11.96 -20.50
C PHE A 358 1.87 12.19 -19.08
N PHE A 359 1.23 11.64 -18.07
CA PHE A 359 1.62 11.90 -16.67
C PHE A 359 3.04 11.42 -16.34
N ARG A 360 3.36 10.18 -16.69
CA ARG A 360 4.69 9.61 -16.42
C ARG A 360 5.82 10.42 -17.09
N PRO A 361 5.78 10.69 -18.41
CA PRO A 361 6.80 11.52 -19.06
C PRO A 361 6.92 12.92 -18.46
N PHE A 362 5.81 13.56 -18.04
CA PHE A 362 5.89 14.87 -17.40
C PHE A 362 6.65 14.81 -16.07
N ILE A 363 6.42 13.79 -15.24
CA ILE A 363 7.20 13.61 -14.00
C ILE A 363 8.67 13.34 -14.32
N GLU A 364 8.97 12.54 -15.35
CA GLU A 364 10.34 12.26 -15.78
C GLU A 364 11.06 13.51 -16.30
N ILE A 365 10.37 14.36 -17.06
CA ILE A 365 10.91 15.66 -17.51
C ILE A 365 11.25 16.53 -16.29
N ILE A 366 10.34 16.65 -15.31
CA ILE A 366 10.60 17.45 -14.12
C ILE A 366 11.75 16.87 -13.31
N SER A 367 11.82 15.55 -13.16
CA SER A 367 12.93 14.88 -12.49
C SER A 367 14.25 15.15 -13.22
N SER A 368 14.27 15.02 -14.55
CA SER A 368 15.45 15.32 -15.39
C SER A 368 15.87 16.78 -15.31
N LEU A 369 14.91 17.72 -15.25
CA LEU A 369 15.20 19.13 -14.99
C LEU A 369 15.85 19.34 -13.62
N GLY A 370 15.36 18.65 -12.59
CA GLY A 370 15.96 18.68 -11.25
C GLY A 370 17.40 18.16 -11.25
N ILE A 371 17.63 17.03 -11.91
CA ILE A 371 18.99 16.47 -12.10
C ILE A 371 19.86 17.44 -12.91
N GLY A 372 19.32 18.03 -14.00
CA GLY A 372 20.01 19.02 -14.83
C GLY A 372 20.43 20.25 -14.05
N LEU A 373 19.58 20.79 -13.19
CA LEU A 373 19.89 21.92 -12.30
C LEU A 373 21.00 21.57 -11.29
N VAL A 374 20.90 20.39 -10.66
CA VAL A 374 21.93 19.87 -9.74
C VAL A 374 23.24 19.67 -10.48
N LEU A 375 23.21 19.12 -11.69
CA LEU A 375 24.40 18.88 -12.51
C LEU A 375 25.03 20.21 -12.97
N TYR A 376 24.25 21.17 -13.43
CA TYR A 376 24.72 22.47 -13.89
C TYR A 376 25.37 23.26 -12.75
N TYR A 377 24.63 23.45 -11.66
CA TYR A 377 25.12 24.23 -10.53
C TYR A 377 26.18 23.46 -9.71
N GLY A 378 25.90 22.20 -9.38
CA GLY A 378 26.83 21.35 -8.63
C GLY A 378 28.07 21.02 -9.42
N GLY A 379 27.96 20.76 -10.73
CA GLY A 379 29.09 20.55 -11.63
C GLY A 379 30.00 21.78 -11.71
N GLY A 380 29.43 22.99 -11.82
CA GLY A 380 30.17 24.24 -11.72
C GLY A 380 30.95 24.38 -10.40
N GLN A 381 30.33 23.95 -9.30
CA GLN A 381 31.00 23.93 -7.99
C GLN A 381 32.08 22.84 -7.87
N VAL A 382 31.91 21.71 -8.53
CA VAL A 382 32.95 20.65 -8.59
C VAL A 382 34.16 21.14 -9.39
N ILE A 383 33.94 21.82 -10.52
CA ILE A 383 35.02 22.41 -11.33
C ILE A 383 35.81 23.43 -10.50
N THR A 384 35.14 24.27 -9.75
CA THR A 384 35.74 25.26 -8.86
C THR A 384 36.28 24.66 -7.55
N GLY A 385 36.07 23.36 -7.28
CA GLY A 385 36.58 22.67 -6.09
C GLY A 385 35.84 22.95 -4.80
N LYS A 386 34.66 23.55 -4.85
CA LYS A 386 33.80 23.88 -3.68
C LYS A 386 32.96 22.71 -3.19
N VAL A 387 32.70 21.76 -4.07
CA VAL A 387 31.93 20.56 -3.81
C VAL A 387 32.71 19.38 -4.41
N SER A 388 32.70 18.23 -3.74
CA SER A 388 33.33 17.02 -4.27
C SER A 388 32.46 16.35 -5.35
N LEU A 389 33.10 15.53 -6.19
CA LEU A 389 32.34 14.75 -7.18
C LEU A 389 31.41 13.74 -6.52
N GLY A 390 31.82 13.14 -5.40
CA GLY A 390 30.98 12.21 -4.64
C GLY A 390 29.72 12.86 -4.09
N VAL A 391 29.79 14.13 -3.65
CA VAL A 391 28.61 14.91 -3.26
C VAL A 391 27.68 15.10 -4.44
N LEU A 392 28.20 15.47 -5.62
CA LEU A 392 27.38 15.65 -6.81
C LEU A 392 26.63 14.36 -7.20
N VAL A 393 27.35 13.23 -7.22
CA VAL A 393 26.77 11.90 -7.53
C VAL A 393 25.71 11.52 -6.50
N ALA A 394 25.97 11.72 -5.20
CA ALA A 394 24.99 11.46 -4.16
C ALA A 394 23.73 12.31 -4.32
N PHE A 395 23.88 13.61 -4.66
CA PHE A 395 22.73 14.48 -4.88
C PHE A 395 21.88 14.05 -6.08
N ILE A 396 22.50 13.65 -7.19
CA ILE A 396 21.76 13.10 -8.35
C ILE A 396 20.94 11.90 -7.93
N THR A 397 21.55 10.95 -7.19
CA THR A 397 20.86 9.74 -6.71
C THR A 397 19.74 10.08 -5.72
N TYR A 398 19.95 11.02 -4.79
CA TYR A 398 18.89 11.45 -3.86
C TYR A 398 17.74 12.14 -4.57
N VAL A 399 18.00 12.94 -5.61
CA VAL A 399 16.93 13.54 -6.42
C VAL A 399 16.10 12.44 -7.11
N GLU A 400 16.72 11.45 -7.73
CA GLU A 400 16.00 10.29 -8.32
C GLU A 400 15.14 9.56 -7.29
N MET A 401 15.70 9.27 -6.12
CA MET A 401 15.00 8.60 -5.03
C MET A 401 13.83 9.43 -4.49
N PHE A 402 13.93 10.76 -4.47
CA PHE A 402 12.88 11.66 -4.00
C PHE A 402 11.63 11.63 -4.88
N PHE A 403 11.77 11.44 -6.20
CA PHE A 403 10.64 11.40 -7.12
C PHE A 403 9.89 10.06 -7.13
N ARG A 404 10.49 8.99 -6.64
CA ARG A 404 9.90 7.65 -6.64
C ARG A 404 8.60 7.54 -5.80
N PRO A 405 8.56 7.97 -4.53
CA PRO A 405 7.34 7.92 -3.71
C PRO A 405 6.17 8.68 -4.33
N ILE A 406 6.44 9.80 -5.00
CA ILE A 406 5.39 10.64 -5.59
C ILE A 406 4.69 9.95 -6.75
N ARG A 407 5.40 9.14 -7.51
CA ARG A 407 4.82 8.31 -8.59
C ARG A 407 3.87 7.23 -8.05
N GLU A 408 4.12 6.70 -6.86
CA GLU A 408 3.39 5.59 -6.25
C GLU A 408 2.17 6.01 -5.41
N LEU A 409 2.08 7.30 -5.00
CA LEU A 409 1.00 7.81 -4.15
C LEU A 409 -0.41 7.63 -4.74
N THR A 410 -0.56 7.69 -6.07
CA THR A 410 -1.86 7.60 -6.74
C THR A 410 -2.50 6.22 -6.59
N GLU A 411 -1.68 5.16 -6.66
CA GLU A 411 -2.13 3.77 -6.50
C GLU A 411 -2.58 3.51 -5.06
N SER A 412 -1.78 3.97 -4.10
CA SER A 412 -2.06 3.85 -2.67
C SER A 412 -3.39 4.49 -2.27
N TYR A 413 -3.74 5.66 -2.84
CA TYR A 413 -5.01 6.34 -2.58
C TYR A 413 -6.23 5.51 -3.03
N THR A 414 -6.16 4.88 -4.20
CA THR A 414 -7.26 4.05 -4.73
C THR A 414 -7.49 2.81 -3.87
N LEU A 415 -6.42 2.15 -3.43
CA LEU A 415 -6.49 1.00 -2.54
C LEU A 415 -7.09 1.37 -1.19
N LEU A 416 -6.69 2.50 -0.59
CA LEU A 416 -7.28 3.00 0.65
C LEU A 416 -8.78 3.27 0.51
N GLN A 417 -9.20 3.93 -0.58
CA GLN A 417 -10.62 4.20 -0.83
C GLN A 417 -11.44 2.91 -0.96
N SER A 418 -10.91 1.91 -1.68
CA SER A 418 -11.53 0.60 -1.81
C SER A 418 -11.66 -0.09 -0.46
N ALA A 419 -10.62 -0.10 0.35
CA ALA A 419 -10.61 -0.70 1.67
C ALA A 419 -11.58 -0.03 2.64
N MET A 420 -11.71 1.31 2.60
CA MET A 420 -12.67 2.04 3.43
C MET A 420 -14.11 1.67 3.07
N ALA A 421 -14.45 1.62 1.78
CA ALA A 421 -15.77 1.19 1.33
C ALA A 421 -16.07 -0.27 1.70
N SER A 422 -15.09 -1.16 1.59
CA SER A 422 -15.20 -2.57 1.99
C SER A 422 -15.37 -2.71 3.51
N SER A 423 -14.64 -1.89 4.28
CA SER A 423 -14.75 -1.85 5.75
C SER A 423 -16.15 -1.43 6.19
N GLU A 424 -16.71 -0.38 5.58
CA GLU A 424 -18.06 0.09 5.84
C GLU A 424 -19.09 -1.02 5.60
N ARG A 425 -19.03 -1.71 4.46
CA ARG A 425 -19.92 -2.84 4.15
C ARG A 425 -19.82 -3.99 5.16
N ILE A 426 -18.60 -4.32 5.60
CA ILE A 426 -18.38 -5.36 6.60
C ILE A 426 -18.94 -4.94 7.96
N PHE A 427 -18.70 -3.69 8.39
CA PHE A 427 -19.22 -3.22 9.68
C PHE A 427 -20.74 -3.07 9.68
N LEU A 428 -21.36 -2.61 8.59
CA LEU A 428 -22.83 -2.63 8.44
C LEU A 428 -23.40 -4.04 8.62
N LEU A 429 -22.72 -5.06 8.04
CA LEU A 429 -23.13 -6.46 8.24
C LEU A 429 -22.93 -6.92 9.70
N LEU A 430 -21.86 -6.54 10.35
CA LEU A 430 -21.57 -6.92 11.74
C LEU A 430 -22.52 -6.23 12.72
N ASP A 431 -22.96 -5.03 12.41
CA ASP A 431 -23.88 -4.23 13.23
C ASP A 431 -25.35 -4.63 13.04
N GLU A 432 -25.68 -5.41 11.98
CA GLU A 432 -27.05 -5.87 11.73
C GLU A 432 -27.64 -6.58 12.96
N LYS A 433 -28.85 -6.21 13.36
CA LYS A 433 -29.48 -6.75 14.56
C LYS A 433 -29.98 -8.18 14.32
N VAL A 434 -29.64 -9.09 15.21
CA VAL A 434 -30.23 -10.43 15.22
C VAL A 434 -31.59 -10.34 15.87
N SER A 435 -32.68 -10.33 15.08
CA SER A 435 -34.04 -10.11 15.57
C SER A 435 -34.66 -11.35 16.22
N ILE A 436 -34.32 -12.55 15.73
CA ILE A 436 -34.87 -13.80 16.24
C ILE A 436 -33.84 -14.48 17.15
N VAL A 437 -34.02 -14.31 18.45
CA VAL A 437 -33.16 -14.89 19.49
C VAL A 437 -34.00 -15.59 20.55
N SER A 438 -33.47 -16.60 21.20
CA SER A 438 -34.08 -17.17 22.38
C SER A 438 -34.07 -16.17 23.54
N LYS A 439 -35.20 -15.99 24.24
CA LYS A 439 -35.23 -15.16 25.44
C LYS A 439 -34.29 -15.74 26.52
N ARG A 440 -33.75 -14.88 27.39
CA ARG A 440 -32.77 -15.28 28.42
C ARG A 440 -33.32 -16.35 29.39
N LYS A 441 -34.66 -16.38 29.58
CA LYS A 441 -35.40 -17.38 30.37
C LYS A 441 -36.26 -18.30 29.49
N ALA A 442 -35.84 -18.59 28.25
CA ALA A 442 -36.58 -19.47 27.37
C ALA A 442 -36.63 -20.91 27.93
N ILE A 443 -37.80 -21.50 27.81
CA ILE A 443 -38.08 -22.85 28.32
C ILE A 443 -37.32 -23.86 27.44
N LYS A 444 -36.53 -24.73 28.09
CA LYS A 444 -35.87 -25.86 27.46
C LYS A 444 -36.69 -27.12 27.74
N LEU A 445 -37.54 -27.48 26.80
CA LEU A 445 -38.33 -28.70 26.90
C LEU A 445 -37.49 -29.91 26.46
N ARG A 446 -37.56 -31.01 27.23
CA ARG A 446 -36.90 -32.26 26.84
C ARG A 446 -37.67 -33.01 25.76
N GLU A 447 -39.02 -33.00 25.85
CA GLU A 447 -39.92 -33.59 24.87
C GLU A 447 -41.09 -32.65 24.60
N LEU A 448 -41.52 -32.58 23.35
CA LEU A 448 -42.74 -31.91 22.90
C LEU A 448 -43.75 -32.99 22.52
N LYS A 449 -44.99 -32.87 23.03
CA LYS A 449 -46.11 -33.74 22.64
C LYS A 449 -46.52 -33.49 21.20
N GLY A 450 -46.42 -32.24 20.75
CA GLY A 450 -46.61 -31.85 19.37
C GLY A 450 -47.98 -31.29 19.04
N GLU A 451 -48.71 -30.82 20.03
CA GLU A 451 -49.91 -30.04 19.79
C GLU A 451 -49.54 -28.66 19.26
N ILE A 452 -50.13 -28.22 18.14
CA ILE A 452 -49.86 -26.92 17.53
C ILE A 452 -51.16 -26.14 17.42
N GLU A 453 -51.19 -24.91 17.94
CA GLU A 453 -52.35 -24.05 17.88
C GLU A 453 -51.98 -22.65 17.33
N PHE A 454 -52.67 -22.23 16.29
CA PHE A 454 -52.61 -20.87 15.74
C PHE A 454 -53.83 -20.10 16.25
N LYS A 455 -53.59 -18.90 16.83
CA LYS A 455 -54.64 -18.00 17.31
C LYS A 455 -54.50 -16.64 16.66
N ASP A 456 -55.42 -16.31 15.78
CA ASP A 456 -55.55 -15.01 15.10
C ASP A 456 -54.21 -14.53 14.50
N VAL A 457 -53.52 -15.42 13.82
CA VAL A 457 -52.17 -15.15 13.31
C VAL A 457 -52.20 -14.29 12.07
N TRP A 458 -51.47 -13.16 12.12
CA TRP A 458 -51.25 -12.26 11.00
C TRP A 458 -49.75 -12.21 10.70
N PHE A 459 -49.41 -12.40 9.42
CA PHE A 459 -48.02 -12.40 9.01
C PHE A 459 -47.83 -11.71 7.66
N LYS A 460 -46.70 -10.99 7.53
CA LYS A 460 -46.19 -10.39 6.28
C LYS A 460 -44.66 -10.44 6.26
N TYR A 461 -44.11 -10.63 5.07
CA TYR A 461 -42.64 -10.54 4.84
C TYR A 461 -42.19 -9.09 4.76
N ASP A 462 -42.92 -8.25 4.02
CA ASP A 462 -42.60 -6.83 3.85
C ASP A 462 -43.86 -5.97 4.04
N LYS A 463 -44.48 -5.45 2.97
CA LYS A 463 -45.65 -4.54 3.03
C LYS A 463 -46.97 -5.30 3.03
N ASP A 464 -47.11 -6.33 2.22
CA ASP A 464 -48.36 -7.02 1.98
C ASP A 464 -48.58 -8.19 2.95
N TRP A 465 -49.81 -8.30 3.41
CA TRP A 465 -50.20 -9.38 4.30
C TRP A 465 -50.32 -10.71 3.54
N VAL A 466 -49.51 -11.71 3.96
CA VAL A 466 -49.54 -13.08 3.41
C VAL A 466 -50.50 -13.98 4.15
N LEU A 467 -50.58 -13.85 5.49
CA LEU A 467 -51.54 -14.54 6.32
C LEU A 467 -52.39 -13.50 7.06
N LYS A 468 -53.71 -13.70 7.07
CA LYS A 468 -54.70 -12.82 7.71
C LYS A 468 -55.62 -13.65 8.56
N ASN A 469 -55.60 -13.41 9.87
CA ASN A 469 -56.50 -14.02 10.85
C ASN A 469 -56.57 -15.56 10.74
N ILE A 470 -55.42 -16.22 10.72
CA ILE A 470 -55.31 -17.68 10.60
C ILE A 470 -55.42 -18.30 12.01
N SER A 471 -56.46 -19.14 12.19
CA SER A 471 -56.70 -19.88 13.44
C SER A 471 -56.97 -21.33 13.10
N PHE A 472 -56.24 -22.25 13.69
CA PHE A 472 -56.47 -23.69 13.61
C PHE A 472 -55.69 -24.40 14.75
N ARG A 473 -56.07 -25.64 15.04
CA ARG A 473 -55.40 -26.51 16.03
C ARG A 473 -55.12 -27.86 15.40
N VAL A 474 -53.96 -28.40 15.71
CA VAL A 474 -53.48 -29.73 15.28
C VAL A 474 -53.14 -30.51 16.53
N THR A 475 -53.71 -31.69 16.68
CA THR A 475 -53.49 -32.57 17.84
C THR A 475 -52.25 -33.45 17.62
N PRO A 476 -51.61 -33.99 18.69
CA PRO A 476 -50.50 -34.90 18.56
C PRO A 476 -50.83 -36.15 17.71
N GLY A 477 -49.99 -36.44 16.71
CA GLY A 477 -50.17 -37.55 15.79
C GLY A 477 -51.09 -37.31 14.60
N GLU A 478 -51.75 -36.15 14.52
CA GLU A 478 -52.60 -35.78 13.40
C GLU A 478 -51.77 -35.37 12.17
N HIS A 479 -52.22 -35.79 10.97
CA HIS A 479 -51.64 -35.39 9.71
C HIS A 479 -52.49 -34.32 9.04
N VAL A 480 -51.93 -33.13 8.87
CA VAL A 480 -52.58 -31.98 8.24
C VAL A 480 -51.88 -31.61 6.93
N ALA A 481 -52.68 -31.42 5.87
CA ALA A 481 -52.19 -30.96 4.56
C ALA A 481 -52.71 -29.56 4.26
N PHE A 482 -51.80 -28.63 3.93
CA PHE A 482 -52.16 -27.30 3.44
C PHE A 482 -52.24 -27.31 1.91
N VAL A 483 -53.43 -27.09 1.36
CA VAL A 483 -53.70 -27.10 -0.08
C VAL A 483 -54.12 -25.70 -0.54
N GLY A 484 -53.74 -25.31 -1.72
CA GLY A 484 -54.08 -24.00 -2.30
C GLY A 484 -53.13 -23.58 -3.44
N PRO A 485 -53.43 -22.51 -4.18
CA PRO A 485 -52.60 -22.00 -5.25
C PRO A 485 -51.21 -21.51 -4.78
N THR A 486 -50.28 -21.33 -5.70
CA THR A 486 -48.96 -20.74 -5.39
C THR A 486 -49.18 -19.32 -4.82
N GLY A 487 -48.48 -18.99 -3.73
CA GLY A 487 -48.63 -17.69 -3.06
C GLY A 487 -49.69 -17.67 -1.94
N SER A 488 -50.46 -18.73 -1.72
CA SER A 488 -51.51 -18.79 -0.65
C SER A 488 -50.96 -18.88 0.78
N GLY A 489 -49.66 -18.79 1.00
CA GLY A 489 -49.06 -18.75 2.35
C GLY A 489 -48.71 -20.12 2.97
N LYS A 490 -48.81 -21.24 2.24
CA LYS A 490 -48.51 -22.60 2.76
C LYS A 490 -47.13 -22.73 3.37
N THR A 491 -46.11 -22.33 2.64
CA THR A 491 -44.70 -22.34 3.10
C THR A 491 -44.51 -21.37 4.28
N SER A 492 -45.25 -20.27 4.30
CA SER A 492 -45.16 -19.28 5.39
C SER A 492 -45.64 -19.86 6.73
N ILE A 493 -46.72 -20.67 6.74
CA ILE A 493 -47.18 -21.37 7.94
C ILE A 493 -46.07 -22.26 8.52
N ILE A 494 -45.44 -23.07 7.68
CA ILE A 494 -44.34 -23.98 8.09
C ILE A 494 -43.16 -23.18 8.65
N ASN A 495 -42.77 -22.11 7.97
CA ASN A 495 -41.68 -21.24 8.40
C ASN A 495 -41.96 -20.57 9.75
N LEU A 496 -43.23 -20.23 10.04
CA LEU A 496 -43.64 -19.65 11.31
C LEU A 496 -43.62 -20.67 12.44
N ILE A 497 -44.05 -21.92 12.23
CA ILE A 497 -43.95 -23.00 13.22
C ILE A 497 -42.49 -23.20 13.67
N SER A 498 -41.54 -23.21 12.73
CA SER A 498 -40.11 -23.30 13.02
C SER A 498 -39.50 -22.00 13.55
N ARG A 499 -40.32 -20.96 13.71
CA ARG A 499 -39.89 -19.62 14.11
C ARG A 499 -38.68 -19.13 13.29
N LEU A 500 -38.74 -19.31 11.97
CA LEU A 500 -37.78 -18.70 11.04
C LEU A 500 -38.08 -17.22 10.82
N TYR A 501 -39.35 -16.85 11.04
CA TYR A 501 -39.89 -15.48 11.10
C TYR A 501 -40.76 -15.32 12.34
N ASP A 502 -40.88 -14.10 12.86
CA ASP A 502 -41.82 -13.78 13.93
C ASP A 502 -43.12 -13.21 13.36
N ILE A 503 -44.26 -13.61 13.96
CA ILE A 503 -45.57 -13.13 13.59
C ILE A 503 -45.76 -11.66 13.96
N LYS A 504 -46.71 -10.99 13.29
CA LYS A 504 -47.02 -9.57 13.54
C LYS A 504 -48.16 -9.39 14.52
N LYS A 505 -49.20 -10.26 14.46
CA LYS A 505 -50.31 -10.28 15.42
C LYS A 505 -50.69 -11.74 15.71
N GLY A 506 -51.36 -11.97 16.86
CA GLY A 506 -51.76 -13.29 17.32
C GLY A 506 -50.67 -14.03 18.09
N CYS A 507 -50.86 -15.32 18.26
CA CYS A 507 -49.84 -16.22 18.86
C CYS A 507 -49.87 -17.60 18.21
N ILE A 508 -48.72 -18.27 18.27
CA ILE A 508 -48.57 -19.67 17.89
C ILE A 508 -48.13 -20.42 19.15
N LEU A 509 -48.90 -21.40 19.55
CA LEU A 509 -48.62 -22.21 20.72
C LEU A 509 -48.16 -23.61 20.29
N ILE A 510 -47.19 -24.16 21.01
CA ILE A 510 -46.81 -25.57 20.94
C ILE A 510 -46.94 -26.14 22.35
N ASP A 511 -47.75 -27.17 22.50
CA ASP A 511 -48.11 -27.75 23.79
C ASP A 511 -48.60 -26.68 24.80
N GLY A 512 -49.38 -25.71 24.34
CA GLY A 512 -49.91 -24.60 25.13
C GLY A 512 -48.90 -23.47 25.42
N ILE A 513 -47.67 -23.56 24.98
CA ILE A 513 -46.62 -22.58 25.23
C ILE A 513 -46.35 -21.75 23.97
N ASP A 514 -46.35 -20.43 24.08
CA ASP A 514 -45.99 -19.55 22.95
C ASP A 514 -44.57 -19.84 22.45
N ILE A 515 -44.42 -20.01 21.13
CA ILE A 515 -43.13 -20.32 20.48
C ILE A 515 -42.06 -19.28 20.79
N ARG A 516 -42.43 -18.04 21.14
CA ARG A 516 -41.48 -16.99 21.55
C ARG A 516 -40.91 -17.21 22.95
N GLY A 517 -41.54 -18.07 23.75
CA GLY A 517 -41.07 -18.49 25.08
C GLY A 517 -40.21 -19.76 25.08
N ILE A 518 -40.20 -20.52 23.98
CA ILE A 518 -39.44 -21.75 23.82
C ILE A 518 -38.04 -21.42 23.29
N SER A 519 -37.02 -22.18 23.75
CA SER A 519 -35.65 -21.99 23.21
C SER A 519 -35.57 -22.43 21.74
N LEU A 520 -34.92 -21.64 20.88
CA LEU A 520 -34.79 -21.95 19.44
C LEU A 520 -34.15 -23.32 19.16
N PRO A 521 -33.10 -23.76 19.88
CA PRO A 521 -32.57 -25.11 19.70
C PRO A 521 -33.63 -26.18 20.01
N THR A 522 -34.33 -26.07 21.14
CA THR A 522 -35.39 -27.03 21.52
C THR A 522 -36.49 -27.07 20.46
N LEU A 523 -36.96 -25.88 20.01
CA LEU A 523 -38.00 -25.79 19.01
C LEU A 523 -37.62 -26.45 17.69
N ARG A 524 -36.38 -26.30 17.24
CA ARG A 524 -35.89 -26.77 15.92
C ARG A 524 -35.34 -28.20 15.91
N THR A 525 -34.95 -28.75 17.05
CA THR A 525 -34.41 -30.13 17.16
C THR A 525 -35.47 -31.14 17.60
N SER A 526 -36.65 -30.69 18.04
CA SER A 526 -37.72 -31.58 18.44
C SER A 526 -38.22 -32.43 17.26
N ARG A 527 -38.48 -33.72 17.52
CA ARG A 527 -38.97 -34.67 16.51
C ARG A 527 -40.28 -34.24 15.84
N CYS A 528 -41.12 -33.47 16.52
CA CYS A 528 -42.36 -32.95 15.95
C CYS A 528 -42.17 -32.04 14.74
N LEU A 529 -41.08 -31.29 14.68
CA LEU A 529 -40.77 -30.42 13.52
C LEU A 529 -39.95 -31.14 12.46
N SER A 530 -39.25 -32.23 12.80
CA SER A 530 -38.55 -33.08 11.81
C SER A 530 -39.52 -33.82 10.87
N PHE A 531 -40.79 -33.97 11.24
CA PHE A 531 -41.82 -34.53 10.36
C PHE A 531 -42.37 -33.53 9.32
N CYS A 532 -42.40 -32.24 9.61
CA CYS A 532 -42.79 -31.20 8.64
C CYS A 532 -41.82 -31.00 7.48
N GLY A 533 -40.58 -31.50 7.60
CA GLY A 533 -39.49 -31.25 6.65
C GLY A 533 -38.95 -32.46 5.89
N ARG A 534 -39.61 -33.62 5.93
CA ARG A 534 -39.08 -34.87 5.33
C ARG A 534 -39.12 -34.96 3.80
N TYR A 535 -39.49 -33.86 3.12
CA TYR A 535 -39.36 -33.81 1.67
C TYR A 535 -38.20 -32.90 1.23
N LYS A 536 -37.04 -33.51 0.90
CA LYS A 536 -35.90 -33.01 0.12
C LYS A 536 -34.73 -32.26 0.79
N ILE A 537 -34.78 -31.80 2.03
CA ILE A 537 -33.63 -31.07 2.60
C ILE A 537 -32.70 -31.99 3.41
N GLN A 538 -33.21 -33.02 4.10
CA GLN A 538 -32.40 -33.89 4.93
C GLN A 538 -31.40 -34.79 4.14
N HIS A 539 -31.75 -35.25 2.94
CA HIS A 539 -30.86 -36.06 2.12
C HIS A 539 -29.63 -35.30 1.57
N LYS A 540 -29.67 -33.99 1.50
CA LYS A 540 -28.54 -33.20 0.96
C LYS A 540 -27.57 -32.74 2.06
N VAL A 541 -28.04 -32.54 3.27
CA VAL A 541 -27.20 -32.08 4.40
C VAL A 541 -26.49 -33.25 5.09
N GLU A 542 -27.14 -34.40 5.29
CA GLU A 542 -26.47 -35.58 5.83
C GLU A 542 -25.39 -36.17 4.90
N SER A 543 -25.56 -36.03 3.58
CA SER A 543 -24.54 -36.48 2.62
C SER A 543 -23.28 -35.60 2.62
N ILE A 544 -23.38 -34.35 3.08
CA ILE A 544 -22.24 -33.41 3.18
C ILE A 544 -21.46 -33.69 4.49
N PHE A 545 -22.14 -34.07 5.58
CA PHE A 545 -21.48 -34.35 6.87
C PHE A 545 -20.95 -35.79 7.05
N ARG A 546 -21.36 -36.74 6.21
CA ARG A 546 -20.82 -38.13 6.24
C ARG A 546 -19.56 -38.34 5.40
N ARG A 547 -19.03 -37.33 4.74
CA ARG A 547 -17.78 -37.40 3.92
C ARG A 547 -16.64 -36.61 4.53
N ARG A 548 -16.50 -36.64 5.85
CA ARG A 548 -15.24 -36.31 6.54
C ARG A 548 -15.01 -37.24 7.69
#